data_65f334bfa09df4c0515d4240e82aafa9
#
_entry.id   65f334bfa09df4c0515d4240e82aafa9
#
_cell.length_a   1.000
_cell.length_b   1.000
_cell.length_c   1.000
_cell.angle_alpha   90.00
_cell.angle_beta   90.00
_cell.angle_gamma   90.00
#
_symmetry.space_group_name_H-M   'P 1'
#
loop_
_entity.id
_entity.type
_entity.pdbx_description
1 polymer ?
#
loop_
_entity_poly.entity_id
_entity_poly.type
_entity_poly.pdbx_seq_one_letter_code
_entity_poly.pdbx_strand_id
1 'polypeptide(L)'
;ATVPFQTPNVLTQSPYLVKPVSVTRIMLKVLLALVPGIAIYTGLFGPGILVQLTLATATAVLAEAAFLKLRQRPIIPALSDLSAVVTAWLIALSFPPLGPWWLIVLGTAFAIIVAKHIYGGLGQNPFNPAMVAYALCIVSFPSIMSQWPHPLSAGGLPPLEQITAIFFPERIDAWAGATPLDHLKTTLRLATGNDTLTVQNILKDHTIYGVGGGNGWEWVTLAWLVGGLWLIQQKVITWHIPTALI
;
A
#
# COMPACT_ATOMS: atom_id res chain seq x y z
N ALA A 1 -71.58 17.13 14.82
CA ALA A 1 -70.31 17.60 15.29
C ALA A 1 -69.23 16.73 14.61
N THR A 2 -68.62 17.23 13.54
CA THR A 2 -67.55 16.61 12.83
C THR A 2 -66.23 17.00 13.50
N VAL A 3 -65.52 16.00 14.07
CA VAL A 3 -64.18 16.17 14.63
C VAL A 3 -63.23 16.38 13.47
N PRO A 4 -62.44 17.47 13.42
CA PRO A 4 -61.46 17.66 12.36
C PRO A 4 -60.31 16.66 12.51
N PHE A 5 -60.04 15.92 11.45
CA PHE A 5 -58.88 15.01 11.33
C PHE A 5 -57.62 15.86 11.41
N GLN A 6 -56.96 15.86 12.56
CA GLN A 6 -55.64 16.46 12.68
C GLN A 6 -54.64 15.58 11.92
N THR A 7 -54.07 16.08 10.82
CA THR A 7 -52.92 15.49 10.16
C THR A 7 -51.76 15.46 11.17
N PRO A 8 -51.17 14.29 11.44
CA PRO A 8 -50.02 14.24 12.32
C PRO A 8 -48.89 15.05 11.68
N ASN A 9 -48.33 15.98 12.43
CA ASN A 9 -47.11 16.70 12.08
C ASN A 9 -45.97 15.68 11.92
N VAL A 10 -45.77 15.19 10.69
CA VAL A 10 -44.66 14.30 10.34
C VAL A 10 -43.41 15.16 10.17
N LEU A 11 -42.95 15.76 11.24
CA LEU A 11 -41.61 16.31 11.39
C LEU A 11 -40.85 15.58 12.51
N THR A 12 -41.05 14.29 12.62
CA THR A 12 -40.04 13.44 13.28
C THR A 12 -38.89 13.25 12.29
N GLN A 13 -38.04 14.26 12.20
CA GLN A 13 -36.70 14.07 11.60
C GLN A 13 -36.05 12.97 12.42
N SER A 14 -35.79 11.82 11.76
CA SER A 14 -35.06 10.75 12.35
C SER A 14 -33.70 11.33 12.83
N PRO A 15 -33.34 11.21 14.13
CA PRO A 15 -32.09 11.76 14.65
C PRO A 15 -30.83 11.10 14.05
N TYR A 16 -30.99 10.13 13.15
CA TYR A 16 -29.96 9.32 12.51
C TYR A 16 -29.66 9.67 11.06
N LEU A 17 -30.06 10.83 10.57
CA LEU A 17 -29.54 11.33 9.29
C LEU A 17 -28.07 11.74 9.47
N VAL A 18 -27.18 10.76 9.50
CA VAL A 18 -25.75 10.98 9.37
C VAL A 18 -25.54 11.67 8.02
N LYS A 19 -24.98 12.89 8.04
CA LYS A 19 -24.64 13.58 6.79
C LYS A 19 -23.81 12.64 5.93
N PRO A 20 -24.19 12.34 4.68
CA PRO A 20 -23.44 11.43 3.83
C PRO A 20 -22.03 11.98 3.65
N VAL A 21 -21.03 11.25 4.12
CA VAL A 21 -19.64 11.63 3.93
C VAL A 21 -19.28 11.28 2.48
N SER A 22 -18.77 12.26 1.72
CA SER A 22 -18.33 12.03 0.35
C SER A 22 -17.20 10.97 0.31
N VAL A 23 -17.36 9.97 -0.55
CA VAL A 23 -16.32 8.94 -0.78
C VAL A 23 -14.98 9.58 -1.15
N THR A 24 -14.99 10.54 -2.06
CA THR A 24 -13.80 11.31 -2.48
C THR A 24 -13.05 11.90 -1.27
N ARG A 25 -13.80 12.45 -0.30
CA ARG A 25 -13.18 13.04 0.90
C ARG A 25 -12.53 11.97 1.80
N ILE A 26 -13.15 10.81 1.91
CA ILE A 26 -12.56 9.69 2.66
C ILE A 26 -11.29 9.22 1.95
N MET A 27 -11.35 8.97 0.65
CA MET A 27 -10.20 8.51 -0.15
C MET A 27 -9.04 9.51 -0.12
N LEU A 28 -9.33 10.82 -0.20
CA LEU A 28 -8.33 11.86 -0.06
C LEU A 28 -7.63 11.82 1.31
N LYS A 29 -8.39 11.62 2.40
CA LYS A 29 -7.79 11.47 3.73
C LYS A 29 -6.87 10.26 3.81
N VAL A 30 -7.26 9.14 3.20
CA VAL A 30 -6.40 7.95 3.14
C VAL A 30 -5.10 8.26 2.40
N LEU A 31 -5.17 8.90 1.22
CA LEU A 31 -3.96 9.30 0.47
C LEU A 31 -3.06 10.23 1.30
N LEU A 32 -3.63 11.24 1.99
CA LEU A 32 -2.86 12.14 2.85
C LEU A 32 -2.21 11.42 4.02
N ALA A 33 -2.85 10.40 4.59
CA ALA A 33 -2.29 9.59 5.66
C ALA A 33 -1.10 8.74 5.20
N LEU A 34 -1.00 8.42 3.91
CA LEU A 34 0.12 7.68 3.33
C LEU A 34 1.35 8.56 3.07
N VAL A 35 1.17 9.88 2.95
CA VAL A 35 2.26 10.80 2.58
C VAL A 35 3.45 10.77 3.55
N PRO A 36 3.27 10.80 4.90
CA PRO A 36 4.41 10.76 5.82
C PRO A 36 5.29 9.52 5.63
N GLY A 37 4.67 8.34 5.47
CA GLY A 37 5.39 7.09 5.23
C GLY A 37 6.14 7.09 3.90
N ILE A 38 5.52 7.60 2.83
CA ILE A 38 6.16 7.73 1.51
C ILE A 38 7.36 8.69 1.59
N ALA A 39 7.23 9.82 2.30
CA ALA A 39 8.30 10.78 2.45
C ALA A 39 9.52 10.21 3.19
N ILE A 40 9.30 9.55 4.33
CA ILE A 40 10.35 8.88 5.09
C ILE A 40 10.97 7.74 4.27
N TYR A 41 10.14 6.93 3.61
CA TYR A 41 10.62 5.85 2.75
C TYR A 41 11.52 6.38 1.64
N THR A 42 11.08 7.42 0.93
CA THR A 42 11.86 8.05 -0.15
C THR A 42 13.19 8.61 0.36
N GLY A 43 13.20 9.21 1.54
CA GLY A 43 14.42 9.75 2.15
C GLY A 43 15.44 8.67 2.55
N LEU A 44 14.98 7.50 2.99
CA LEU A 44 15.84 6.43 3.49
C LEU A 44 16.24 5.41 2.41
N PHE A 45 15.33 5.07 1.51
CA PHE A 45 15.50 4.01 0.51
C PHE A 45 15.62 4.53 -0.92
N GLY A 46 15.30 5.81 -1.15
CA GLY A 46 15.41 6.47 -2.45
C GLY A 46 14.11 6.59 -3.22
N PRO A 47 14.16 7.22 -4.42
CA PRO A 47 12.97 7.64 -5.16
C PRO A 47 12.29 6.51 -5.95
N GLY A 48 12.80 5.27 -5.96
CA GLY A 48 12.19 4.16 -6.69
C GLY A 48 10.70 3.97 -6.39
N ILE A 49 10.30 4.17 -5.11
CA ILE A 49 8.90 4.09 -4.71
C ILE A 49 8.02 5.14 -5.41
N LEU A 50 8.55 6.35 -5.68
CA LEU A 50 7.79 7.40 -6.39
C LEU A 50 7.54 7.01 -7.85
N VAL A 51 8.50 6.32 -8.47
CA VAL A 51 8.33 5.77 -9.83
C VAL A 51 7.22 4.72 -9.84
N GLN A 52 7.24 3.79 -8.87
CA GLN A 52 6.20 2.76 -8.73
C GLN A 52 4.81 3.38 -8.47
N LEU A 53 4.72 4.37 -7.58
CA LEU A 53 3.48 5.10 -7.32
C LEU A 53 2.93 5.77 -8.58
N THR A 54 3.81 6.37 -9.39
CA THR A 54 3.43 7.02 -10.65
C THR A 54 2.93 6.00 -11.67
N LEU A 55 3.67 4.91 -11.87
CA LEU A 55 3.29 3.82 -12.78
C LEU A 55 1.97 3.17 -12.36
N ALA A 56 1.81 2.86 -11.09
CA ALA A 56 0.58 2.29 -10.55
C ALA A 56 -0.61 3.25 -10.75
N THR A 57 -0.45 4.53 -10.42
CA THR A 57 -1.51 5.53 -10.58
C THR A 57 -1.91 5.70 -12.04
N ALA A 58 -0.94 5.84 -12.93
CA ALA A 58 -1.21 5.93 -14.38
C ALA A 58 -1.94 4.68 -14.89
N THR A 59 -1.47 3.49 -14.53
CA THR A 59 -2.09 2.23 -14.91
C THR A 59 -3.51 2.11 -14.35
N ALA A 60 -3.75 2.46 -13.08
CA ALA A 60 -5.07 2.38 -12.47
C ALA A 60 -6.08 3.30 -13.16
N VAL A 61 -5.71 4.56 -13.38
CA VAL A 61 -6.56 5.54 -14.06
C VAL A 61 -6.86 5.13 -15.50
N LEU A 62 -5.86 4.68 -16.25
CA LEU A 62 -6.03 4.23 -17.62
C LEU A 62 -6.88 2.96 -17.70
N ALA A 63 -6.63 1.97 -16.86
CA ALA A 63 -7.38 0.72 -16.82
C ALA A 63 -8.84 0.97 -16.43
N GLU A 64 -9.11 1.82 -15.43
CA GLU A 64 -10.47 2.18 -15.03
C GLU A 64 -11.19 2.94 -16.13
N ALA A 65 -10.56 3.94 -16.73
CA ALA A 65 -11.15 4.70 -17.84
C ALA A 65 -11.46 3.81 -19.05
N ALA A 66 -10.53 2.92 -19.43
CA ALA A 66 -10.71 2.00 -20.54
C ALA A 66 -11.87 1.02 -20.28
N PHE A 67 -11.93 0.44 -19.08
CA PHE A 67 -12.99 -0.51 -18.73
C PHE A 67 -14.36 0.15 -18.65
N LEU A 68 -14.47 1.35 -18.09
CA LEU A 68 -15.73 2.11 -18.04
C LEU A 68 -16.19 2.54 -19.43
N LYS A 69 -15.25 2.96 -20.29
CA LYS A 69 -15.55 3.28 -21.70
C LYS A 69 -16.10 2.06 -22.43
N LEU A 70 -15.48 0.89 -22.25
CA LEU A 70 -15.93 -0.36 -22.85
C LEU A 70 -17.35 -0.73 -22.39
N ARG A 71 -17.68 -0.46 -21.13
CA ARG A 71 -19.01 -0.69 -20.56
C ARG A 71 -19.99 0.47 -20.77
N GLN A 72 -19.62 1.48 -21.54
CA GLN A 72 -20.43 2.68 -21.79
C GLN A 72 -20.94 3.37 -20.53
N ARG A 73 -20.13 3.36 -19.47
CA ARG A 73 -20.43 4.04 -18.20
C ARG A 73 -19.70 5.38 -18.09
N PRO A 74 -20.25 6.36 -17.33
CA PRO A 74 -19.61 7.66 -17.16
C PRO A 74 -18.27 7.52 -16.46
N ILE A 75 -17.20 8.06 -17.07
CA ILE A 75 -15.82 7.91 -16.60
C ILE A 75 -15.52 8.92 -15.47
N ILE A 76 -15.91 10.18 -15.64
CA ILE A 76 -15.54 11.29 -14.73
C ILE A 76 -16.00 11.04 -13.28
N PRO A 77 -17.25 10.65 -13.01
CA PRO A 77 -17.69 10.39 -11.64
C PRO A 77 -16.92 9.28 -10.93
N ALA A 78 -16.54 8.23 -11.67
CA ALA A 78 -15.79 7.10 -11.12
C ALA A 78 -14.33 7.47 -10.84
N LEU A 79 -13.67 8.21 -11.73
CA LEU A 79 -12.30 8.65 -11.48
C LEU A 79 -12.20 9.71 -10.39
N SER A 80 -13.23 10.54 -10.22
CA SER A 80 -13.25 11.59 -9.20
C SER A 80 -13.46 11.08 -7.77
N ASP A 81 -13.82 9.80 -7.58
CA ASP A 81 -13.94 9.19 -6.26
C ASP A 81 -12.59 8.86 -5.62
N LEU A 82 -11.48 8.90 -6.40
CA LEU A 82 -10.10 8.59 -6.01
C LEU A 82 -9.86 7.14 -5.56
N SER A 83 -10.83 6.26 -5.66
CA SER A 83 -10.67 4.87 -5.22
C SER A 83 -9.64 4.08 -6.03
N ALA A 84 -9.51 4.37 -7.33
CA ALA A 84 -8.46 3.79 -8.17
C ALA A 84 -7.07 4.23 -7.73
N VAL A 85 -6.92 5.51 -7.37
CA VAL A 85 -5.65 6.08 -6.89
C VAL A 85 -5.25 5.45 -5.55
N VAL A 86 -6.19 5.34 -4.60
CA VAL A 86 -5.94 4.65 -3.32
C VAL A 86 -5.53 3.20 -3.57
N THR A 87 -6.22 2.47 -4.43
CA THR A 87 -5.86 1.08 -4.79
C THR A 87 -4.45 1.01 -5.36
N ALA A 88 -4.11 1.91 -6.30
CA ALA A 88 -2.78 1.99 -6.90
C ALA A 88 -1.68 2.25 -5.87
N TRP A 89 -1.89 3.19 -4.93
CA TRP A 89 -0.93 3.50 -3.89
C TRP A 89 -0.73 2.34 -2.92
N LEU A 90 -1.81 1.66 -2.53
CA LEU A 90 -1.72 0.47 -1.68
C LEU A 90 -0.93 -0.66 -2.38
N ILE A 91 -1.12 -0.86 -3.70
CA ILE A 91 -0.34 -1.83 -4.46
C ILE A 91 1.13 -1.42 -4.51
N ALA A 92 1.43 -0.18 -4.90
CA ALA A 92 2.79 0.31 -5.02
C ALA A 92 3.57 0.22 -3.70
N LEU A 93 2.90 0.46 -2.56
CA LEU A 93 3.50 0.36 -1.23
C LEU A 93 3.62 -1.08 -0.71
N SER A 94 2.89 -2.02 -1.30
CA SER A 94 2.96 -3.45 -0.95
C SER A 94 3.95 -4.22 -1.80
N PHE A 95 4.32 -3.69 -2.97
CA PHE A 95 5.24 -4.33 -3.91
C PHE A 95 6.68 -3.89 -3.66
N PRO A 96 7.68 -4.69 -4.08
CA PRO A 96 9.07 -4.26 -4.03
C PRO A 96 9.28 -2.96 -4.82
N PRO A 97 9.86 -1.93 -4.21
CA PRO A 97 9.93 -0.59 -4.82
C PRO A 97 10.88 -0.50 -6.02
N LEU A 98 11.80 -1.44 -6.15
CA LEU A 98 12.69 -1.58 -7.31
C LEU A 98 12.28 -2.74 -8.22
N GLY A 99 11.11 -3.32 -8.01
CA GLY A 99 10.56 -4.35 -8.89
C GLY A 99 10.38 -3.85 -10.32
N PRO A 100 10.43 -4.74 -11.33
CA PRO A 100 10.31 -4.37 -12.73
C PRO A 100 9.00 -3.62 -13.01
N TRP A 101 9.05 -2.62 -13.89
CA TRP A 101 7.88 -1.79 -14.24
C TRP A 101 6.65 -2.59 -14.68
N TRP A 102 6.86 -3.70 -15.38
CA TRP A 102 5.76 -4.55 -15.87
C TRP A 102 5.01 -5.24 -14.72
N LEU A 103 5.66 -5.53 -13.60
CA LEU A 103 5.04 -6.20 -12.46
C LEU A 103 3.98 -5.31 -11.81
N ILE A 104 4.29 -4.04 -11.57
CA ILE A 104 3.35 -3.09 -10.99
C ILE A 104 2.20 -2.78 -11.95
N VAL A 105 2.48 -2.69 -13.26
CA VAL A 105 1.47 -2.49 -14.30
C VAL A 105 0.51 -3.70 -14.35
N LEU A 106 1.04 -4.92 -14.38
CA LEU A 106 0.23 -6.14 -14.40
C LEU A 106 -0.64 -6.26 -13.14
N GLY A 107 -0.03 -6.11 -11.96
CA GLY A 107 -0.76 -6.20 -10.68
C GLY A 107 -1.85 -5.15 -10.57
N THR A 108 -1.54 -3.89 -10.93
CA THR A 108 -2.52 -2.80 -10.87
C THR A 108 -3.64 -2.97 -11.89
N ALA A 109 -3.32 -3.34 -13.13
CA ALA A 109 -4.35 -3.61 -14.14
C ALA A 109 -5.28 -4.75 -13.70
N PHE A 110 -4.74 -5.84 -13.17
CA PHE A 110 -5.52 -6.94 -12.63
C PHE A 110 -6.41 -6.50 -11.46
N ALA A 111 -5.88 -5.72 -10.51
CA ALA A 111 -6.65 -5.19 -9.39
C ALA A 111 -7.86 -4.38 -9.85
N ILE A 112 -7.65 -3.45 -10.79
CA ILE A 112 -8.71 -2.55 -11.26
C ILE A 112 -9.72 -3.30 -12.14
N ILE A 113 -9.26 -4.07 -13.12
CA ILE A 113 -10.15 -4.71 -14.10
C ILE A 113 -10.86 -5.89 -13.43
N VAL A 114 -10.11 -6.82 -12.87
CA VAL A 114 -10.66 -8.08 -12.38
C VAL A 114 -11.22 -7.93 -10.96
N ALA A 115 -10.40 -7.51 -10.00
CA ALA A 115 -10.82 -7.53 -8.60
C ALA A 115 -11.82 -6.41 -8.24
N LYS A 116 -11.79 -5.26 -8.95
CA LYS A 116 -12.71 -4.15 -8.70
C LYS A 116 -13.92 -4.16 -9.64
N HIS A 117 -13.68 -4.11 -10.95
CA HIS A 117 -14.75 -3.81 -11.91
C HIS A 117 -15.58 -5.00 -12.38
N ILE A 118 -15.02 -6.22 -12.44
CA ILE A 118 -15.82 -7.42 -12.80
C ILE A 118 -16.95 -7.64 -11.79
N TYR A 119 -16.67 -7.35 -10.51
CA TYR A 119 -17.67 -7.49 -9.43
C TYR A 119 -18.63 -6.29 -9.29
N GLY A 120 -18.49 -5.24 -10.10
CA GLY A 120 -19.42 -4.11 -10.11
C GLY A 120 -18.83 -2.76 -9.71
N GLY A 121 -17.60 -2.70 -9.26
CA GLY A 121 -16.88 -1.48 -8.87
C GLY A 121 -16.85 -1.25 -7.36
N LEU A 122 -16.62 0.00 -6.96
CA LEU A 122 -16.46 0.38 -5.55
C LEU A 122 -17.63 -0.08 -4.68
N GLY A 123 -17.32 -0.80 -3.59
CA GLY A 123 -18.29 -1.30 -2.63
C GLY A 123 -19.03 -2.59 -3.03
N GLN A 124 -18.81 -3.11 -4.24
CA GLN A 124 -19.40 -4.37 -4.73
C GLN A 124 -18.38 -5.52 -4.78
N ASN A 125 -17.11 -5.22 -4.67
CA ASN A 125 -16.04 -6.21 -4.68
C ASN A 125 -15.95 -6.95 -3.33
N PRO A 126 -15.88 -8.31 -3.33
CA PRO A 126 -15.84 -9.10 -2.10
C PRO A 126 -14.49 -8.99 -1.36
N PHE A 127 -13.41 -8.67 -2.09
CA PHE A 127 -12.06 -8.55 -1.56
C PHE A 127 -11.47 -7.17 -1.88
N ASN A 128 -10.50 -6.74 -1.07
CA ASN A 128 -9.73 -5.54 -1.36
C ASN A 128 -8.91 -5.76 -2.65
N PRO A 129 -9.11 -4.94 -3.70
CA PRO A 129 -8.42 -5.13 -4.98
C PRO A 129 -6.90 -5.12 -4.89
N ALA A 130 -6.33 -4.29 -3.99
CA ALA A 130 -4.88 -4.24 -3.79
C ALA A 130 -4.35 -5.55 -3.20
N MET A 131 -5.07 -6.14 -2.24
CA MET A 131 -4.69 -7.43 -1.65
C MET A 131 -4.80 -8.57 -2.65
N VAL A 132 -5.80 -8.56 -3.54
CA VAL A 132 -5.94 -9.55 -4.60
C VAL A 132 -4.75 -9.48 -5.58
N ALA A 133 -4.34 -8.27 -5.98
CA ALA A 133 -3.15 -8.10 -6.81
C ALA A 133 -1.87 -8.57 -6.12
N TYR A 134 -1.73 -8.26 -4.83
CA TYR A 134 -0.59 -8.71 -4.03
C TYR A 134 -0.55 -10.25 -3.97
N ALA A 135 -1.67 -10.90 -3.65
CA ALA A 135 -1.77 -12.36 -3.59
C ALA A 135 -1.45 -13.00 -4.95
N LEU A 136 -1.97 -12.45 -6.05
CA LEU A 136 -1.64 -12.92 -7.40
C LEU A 136 -0.14 -12.84 -7.66
N CYS A 137 0.47 -11.69 -7.42
CA CYS A 137 1.87 -11.47 -7.77
C CYS A 137 2.84 -12.25 -6.86
N ILE A 138 2.55 -12.42 -5.57
CA ILE A 138 3.41 -13.19 -4.67
C ILE A 138 3.38 -14.69 -5.01
N VAL A 139 2.26 -15.20 -5.51
CA VAL A 139 2.15 -16.59 -5.95
C VAL A 139 2.77 -16.79 -7.33
N SER A 140 2.59 -15.82 -8.26
CA SER A 140 3.06 -15.95 -9.64
C SER A 140 4.54 -15.60 -9.80
N PHE A 141 5.06 -14.66 -9.02
CA PHE A 141 6.42 -14.13 -9.12
C PHE A 141 7.11 -14.04 -7.76
N PRO A 142 7.21 -15.15 -6.99
CA PRO A 142 7.70 -15.13 -5.60
C PRO A 142 9.13 -14.60 -5.50
N SER A 143 9.99 -14.93 -6.45
CA SER A 143 11.38 -14.48 -6.48
C SER A 143 11.48 -12.94 -6.55
N ILE A 144 10.69 -12.30 -7.41
CA ILE A 144 10.71 -10.84 -7.56
C ILE A 144 10.03 -10.17 -6.35
N MET A 145 8.92 -10.73 -5.88
CA MET A 145 8.17 -10.16 -4.74
C MET A 145 8.90 -10.26 -3.40
N SER A 146 9.95 -11.06 -3.30
CA SER A 146 10.81 -11.17 -2.11
C SER A 146 12.02 -10.23 -2.12
N GLN A 147 12.25 -9.49 -3.19
CA GLN A 147 13.41 -8.62 -3.35
C GLN A 147 13.15 -7.24 -2.76
N TRP A 148 13.81 -6.92 -1.65
CA TRP A 148 13.69 -5.63 -0.97
C TRP A 148 15.04 -4.90 -0.94
N PRO A 149 15.07 -3.58 -1.18
CA PRO A 149 16.31 -2.81 -1.21
C PRO A 149 16.85 -2.57 0.20
N HIS A 150 18.17 -2.41 0.29
CA HIS A 150 18.80 -1.85 1.47
C HIS A 150 18.58 -0.33 1.56
N PRO A 151 18.61 0.24 2.78
CA PRO A 151 18.66 1.69 2.95
C PRO A 151 19.86 2.29 2.20
N LEU A 152 19.74 3.54 1.74
CA LEU A 152 20.83 4.25 1.06
C LEU A 152 22.09 4.32 1.92
N SER A 153 21.94 4.46 3.24
CA SER A 153 23.03 4.46 4.22
C SER A 153 23.73 3.12 4.38
N ALA A 154 23.11 2.03 3.97
CA ALA A 154 23.61 0.66 4.11
C ALA A 154 23.92 0.00 2.75
N GLY A 155 24.31 0.79 1.75
CA GLY A 155 24.68 0.30 0.43
C GLY A 155 23.51 0.15 -0.55
N GLY A 156 22.39 0.82 -0.29
CA GLY A 156 21.28 0.88 -1.25
C GLY A 156 21.68 1.55 -2.56
N LEU A 157 20.98 1.19 -3.66
CA LEU A 157 21.27 1.74 -4.99
C LEU A 157 21.10 3.27 -5.03
N PRO A 158 22.01 4.00 -5.70
CA PRO A 158 21.86 5.42 -5.99
C PRO A 158 20.56 5.72 -6.75
N PRO A 159 19.99 6.93 -6.61
CA PRO A 159 18.69 7.28 -7.19
C PRO A 159 18.56 7.02 -8.69
N LEU A 160 19.60 7.29 -9.48
CA LEU A 160 19.58 7.06 -10.93
C LEU A 160 19.58 5.57 -11.29
N GLU A 161 20.34 4.78 -10.54
CA GLU A 161 20.41 3.34 -10.74
C GLU A 161 19.11 2.64 -10.35
N GLN A 162 18.34 3.20 -9.39
CA GLN A 162 17.02 2.70 -9.04
C GLN A 162 16.05 2.79 -10.21
N ILE A 163 16.06 3.89 -10.96
CA ILE A 163 15.27 4.05 -12.18
C ILE A 163 15.69 3.02 -13.23
N THR A 164 16.99 2.82 -13.39
CA THR A 164 17.52 1.82 -14.30
C THR A 164 17.09 0.40 -13.90
N ALA A 165 17.11 0.06 -12.61
CA ALA A 165 16.65 -1.24 -12.10
C ALA A 165 15.18 -1.50 -12.42
N ILE A 166 14.33 -0.48 -12.32
CA ILE A 166 12.88 -0.61 -12.59
C ILE A 166 12.60 -0.86 -14.07
N PHE A 167 13.26 -0.11 -14.97
CA PHE A 167 12.98 -0.18 -16.41
C PHE A 167 13.86 -1.19 -17.17
N PHE A 168 15.04 -1.49 -16.67
CA PHE A 168 16.04 -2.38 -17.29
C PHE A 168 16.64 -3.32 -16.24
N PRO A 169 15.84 -4.24 -15.69
CA PRO A 169 16.26 -5.08 -14.56
C PRO A 169 17.48 -5.97 -14.86
N GLU A 170 17.70 -6.32 -16.14
CA GLU A 170 18.85 -7.12 -16.58
C GLU A 170 20.20 -6.39 -16.51
N ARG A 171 20.21 -5.07 -16.28
CA ARG A 171 21.44 -4.26 -16.24
C ARG A 171 22.06 -4.13 -14.86
N ILE A 172 21.36 -4.57 -13.84
CA ILE A 172 21.81 -4.40 -12.46
C ILE A 172 21.79 -5.76 -11.76
N ASP A 173 22.97 -6.26 -11.42
CA ASP A 173 23.15 -7.44 -10.60
C ASP A 173 23.12 -7.07 -9.11
N ALA A 174 22.46 -7.90 -8.28
CA ALA A 174 22.56 -7.86 -6.82
C ALA A 174 22.23 -6.51 -6.14
N TRP A 175 20.99 -6.02 -6.30
CA TRP A 175 20.49 -4.85 -5.56
C TRP A 175 19.58 -5.20 -4.36
N ALA A 176 19.11 -6.44 -4.30
CA ALA A 176 18.25 -6.92 -3.24
C ALA A 176 19.05 -7.53 -2.10
N GLY A 177 18.70 -7.19 -0.90
CA GLY A 177 19.25 -7.79 0.30
C GLY A 177 18.27 -8.70 1.01
N ALA A 178 18.79 -9.54 1.90
CA ALA A 178 17.98 -10.30 2.82
C ALA A 178 17.22 -9.34 3.75
N THR A 179 15.94 -9.61 3.98
CA THR A 179 15.23 -8.90 5.05
C THR A 179 15.87 -9.22 6.41
N PRO A 180 15.78 -8.34 7.42
CA PRO A 180 16.37 -8.60 8.74
C PRO A 180 15.97 -9.97 9.32
N LEU A 181 14.73 -10.38 9.11
CA LEU A 181 14.24 -11.68 9.59
C LEU A 181 14.84 -12.85 8.79
N ASP A 182 14.97 -12.72 7.49
CA ASP A 182 15.54 -13.76 6.64
C ASP A 182 17.05 -13.90 6.86
N HIS A 183 17.76 -12.78 7.04
CA HIS A 183 19.16 -12.78 7.45
C HIS A 183 19.36 -13.48 8.79
N LEU A 184 18.57 -13.15 9.80
CA LEU A 184 18.62 -13.80 11.11
C LEU A 184 18.38 -15.31 11.01
N LYS A 185 17.34 -15.72 10.28
CA LYS A 185 16.97 -17.12 10.08
C LYS A 185 18.07 -17.90 9.36
N THR A 186 18.65 -17.33 8.31
CA THR A 186 19.71 -17.97 7.52
C THR A 186 20.99 -18.10 8.32
N THR A 187 21.40 -17.02 9.02
CA THR A 187 22.60 -17.01 9.84
C THR A 187 22.50 -18.01 11.00
N LEU A 188 21.34 -18.09 11.66
CA LEU A 188 21.11 -19.09 12.71
C LEU A 188 21.11 -20.52 12.18
N ARG A 189 20.60 -20.77 10.97
CA ARG A 189 20.66 -22.11 10.35
C ARG A 189 22.08 -22.52 9.98
N LEU A 190 22.88 -21.57 9.47
CA LEU A 190 24.29 -21.82 9.13
C LEU A 190 25.16 -21.95 10.38
N ALA A 191 24.76 -21.37 11.50
CA ALA A 191 25.46 -21.43 12.78
C ALA A 191 25.31 -22.76 13.53
N THR A 192 24.51 -23.70 13.02
CA THR A 192 24.32 -25.01 13.63
C THR A 192 25.65 -25.78 13.66
N GLY A 193 26.43 -25.63 14.74
CA GLY A 193 27.79 -26.20 14.92
C GLY A 193 28.85 -25.23 15.43
N ASN A 194 28.59 -23.92 15.49
CA ASN A 194 29.50 -22.92 16.07
C ASN A 194 28.86 -22.29 17.32
N ASP A 195 29.34 -22.65 18.49
CA ASP A 195 28.85 -22.15 19.81
C ASP A 195 29.02 -20.64 20.03
N THR A 196 29.67 -19.91 19.11
CA THR A 196 29.98 -18.48 19.25
C THR A 196 28.94 -17.55 18.61
N LEU A 197 28.04 -18.06 17.76
CA LEU A 197 27.03 -17.25 17.09
C LEU A 197 25.74 -17.18 17.92
N THR A 198 25.70 -16.23 18.83
CA THR A 198 24.49 -15.91 19.59
C THR A 198 23.64 -14.88 18.84
N VAL A 199 22.31 -14.95 19.00
CA VAL A 199 21.36 -13.95 18.43
C VAL A 199 21.81 -12.52 18.74
N GLN A 200 22.30 -12.27 19.96
CA GLN A 200 22.82 -10.96 20.37
C GLN A 200 24.02 -10.48 19.53
N ASN A 201 24.90 -11.39 19.06
CA ASN A 201 26.02 -11.04 18.21
C ASN A 201 25.59 -10.75 16.78
N ILE A 202 24.58 -11.46 16.28
CA ILE A 202 24.00 -11.22 14.95
C ILE A 202 23.31 -9.85 14.90
N LEU A 203 22.57 -9.48 15.95
CA LEU A 203 21.86 -8.21 16.04
C LEU A 203 22.79 -6.98 16.18
N LYS A 204 24.10 -7.17 16.38
CA LYS A 204 25.08 -6.07 16.39
C LYS A 204 25.43 -5.55 14.99
N ASP A 205 25.01 -6.22 13.94
CA ASP A 205 25.22 -5.74 12.58
C ASP A 205 24.27 -4.58 12.28
N HIS A 206 24.72 -3.36 12.54
CA HIS A 206 23.96 -2.12 12.34
C HIS A 206 23.69 -1.79 10.85
N THR A 207 24.24 -2.53 9.91
CA THR A 207 23.92 -2.36 8.49
C THR A 207 22.53 -2.92 8.16
N ILE A 208 22.13 -3.99 8.87
CA ILE A 208 20.86 -4.69 8.66
C ILE A 208 19.86 -4.39 9.78
N TYR A 209 20.34 -4.32 11.06
CA TYR A 209 19.49 -4.15 12.22
C TYR A 209 19.56 -2.72 12.76
N GLY A 210 18.39 -2.15 13.06
CA GLY A 210 18.23 -0.90 13.80
C GLY A 210 17.97 -1.14 15.28
N VAL A 211 17.47 -0.12 15.97
CA VAL A 211 17.18 -0.18 17.43
C VAL A 211 15.94 -1.05 17.70
N GLY A 212 14.94 -0.99 16.85
CA GLY A 212 13.66 -1.69 17.04
C GLY A 212 13.32 -2.72 15.95
N GLY A 213 14.26 -3.00 15.04
CA GLY A 213 14.01 -3.92 13.93
C GLY A 213 15.01 -3.77 12.81
N GLY A 214 14.55 -3.67 11.56
CA GLY A 214 15.40 -3.43 10.40
C GLY A 214 15.82 -1.98 10.29
N ASN A 215 17.11 -1.76 9.93
CA ASN A 215 17.65 -0.43 9.72
C ASN A 215 16.81 0.37 8.71
N GLY A 216 16.35 1.55 9.11
CA GLY A 216 15.48 2.42 8.32
C GLY A 216 13.99 2.05 8.35
N TRP A 217 13.63 0.77 8.49
CA TRP A 217 12.22 0.33 8.49
C TRP A 217 11.45 0.78 9.72
N GLU A 218 12.11 0.94 10.85
CA GLU A 218 11.52 1.46 12.09
C GLU A 218 10.95 2.88 11.89
N TRP A 219 11.68 3.75 11.20
CA TRP A 219 11.22 5.11 10.89
C TRP A 219 10.04 5.12 9.92
N VAL A 220 10.07 4.25 8.93
CA VAL A 220 8.96 4.05 8.01
C VAL A 220 7.71 3.57 8.76
N THR A 221 7.89 2.60 9.67
CA THR A 221 6.79 2.09 10.51
C THR A 221 6.20 3.17 11.41
N LEU A 222 7.06 3.99 12.06
CA LEU A 222 6.60 5.12 12.86
C LEU A 222 5.83 6.16 12.02
N ALA A 223 6.28 6.41 10.80
CA ALA A 223 5.57 7.34 9.90
C ALA A 223 4.20 6.79 9.48
N TRP A 224 4.07 5.48 9.24
CA TRP A 224 2.76 4.83 9.01
C TRP A 224 1.87 4.89 10.25
N LEU A 225 2.44 4.72 11.44
CA LEU A 225 1.71 4.87 12.70
C LEU A 225 1.11 6.27 12.84
N VAL A 226 1.88 7.30 12.55
CA VAL A 226 1.40 8.70 12.57
C VAL A 226 0.23 8.89 11.61
N GLY A 227 0.35 8.39 10.37
CA GLY A 227 -0.75 8.41 9.39
C GLY A 227 -1.99 7.67 9.86
N GLY A 228 -1.82 6.48 10.45
CA GLY A 228 -2.91 5.68 11.03
C GLY A 228 -3.62 6.37 12.19
N LEU A 229 -2.87 6.95 13.12
CA LEU A 229 -3.42 7.73 14.26
C LEU A 229 -4.21 8.94 13.75
N TRP A 230 -3.73 9.62 12.72
CA TRP A 230 -4.45 10.72 12.11
C TRP A 230 -5.78 10.25 11.47
N LEU A 231 -5.83 9.08 10.82
CA LEU A 231 -7.08 8.50 10.29
C LEU A 231 -8.09 8.16 11.40
N ILE A 232 -7.63 7.68 12.55
CA ILE A 232 -8.48 7.45 13.73
C ILE A 232 -9.05 8.78 14.22
N GLN A 233 -8.22 9.81 14.37
CA GLN A 233 -8.64 11.16 14.77
C GLN A 233 -9.68 11.73 13.80
N GLN A 234 -9.50 11.51 12.49
CA GLN A 234 -10.42 11.92 11.45
C GLN A 234 -11.70 11.04 11.35
N LYS A 235 -11.84 10.03 12.21
CA LYS A 235 -12.96 9.07 12.24
C LYS A 235 -13.17 8.35 10.89
N VAL A 236 -12.08 8.12 10.15
CA VAL A 236 -12.09 7.34 8.91
C VAL A 236 -12.03 5.85 9.22
N ILE A 237 -11.22 5.48 10.21
CA ILE A 237 -11.12 4.12 10.75
C ILE A 237 -11.42 4.12 12.24
N THR A 238 -11.90 2.98 12.74
CA THR A 238 -12.14 2.78 14.18
C THR A 238 -10.85 2.25 14.83
N TRP A 239 -10.63 2.59 16.10
CA TRP A 239 -9.44 2.20 16.86
C TRP A 239 -9.37 0.69 17.16
N HIS A 240 -10.50 -0.04 17.06
CA HIS A 240 -10.59 -1.46 17.42
C HIS A 240 -9.64 -2.35 16.61
N ILE A 241 -9.59 -2.16 15.28
CA ILE A 241 -8.73 -2.98 14.41
C ILE A 241 -7.24 -2.71 14.66
N PRO A 242 -6.75 -1.44 14.67
CA PRO A 242 -5.35 -1.15 14.98
C PRO A 242 -4.91 -1.68 16.34
N THR A 243 -5.75 -1.57 17.38
CA THR A 243 -5.38 -2.06 18.74
C THR A 243 -5.41 -3.57 18.88
N ALA A 244 -6.12 -4.28 18.02
CA ALA A 244 -6.11 -5.74 18.01
C ALA A 244 -4.82 -6.32 17.36
N LEU A 245 -4.03 -5.48 16.68
CA LEU A 245 -2.77 -5.88 16.02
C LEU A 245 -1.52 -5.57 16.86
N ILE A 246 -1.67 -4.88 17.99
CA ILE A 246 -0.62 -4.55 18.95
C ILE A 246 -0.66 -5.55 20.11
#